data_1426e3b73a1a4fe9b706814d0619e673
#
_entry.id   1426e3b73a1a4fe9b706814d0619e673
#
_cell.length_a   1.000
_cell.length_b   1.000
_cell.length_c   1.000
_cell.angle_alpha   90.00
_cell.angle_beta   90.00
_cell.angle_gamma   90.00
#
_symmetry.space_group_name_H-M   'P 1'
#
loop_
_entity.id
_entity.type
_entity.pdbx_description
1 polymer ?
#
loop_
_entity_poly.entity_id
_entity_poly.type
_entity_poly.pdbx_seq_one_letter_code
_entity_poly.pdbx_strand_id
1 'polypeptide(L)'
;MDLQTLYKIKTKFVAREVGNEMILVPLTGNVAQMSELFTLNETARFIWQNITENSTIADIEYLMTNEFDIDTETAKEDIEKFMKQLESML
;
A
#
# COMPACT_ATOMS: atom_id res chain seq x y z
N MET A 1 13.35 2.25 0.03
CA MET A 1 12.57 2.16 1.30
C MET A 1 12.44 0.69 1.68
N ASP A 2 12.65 0.37 2.92
CA ASP A 2 12.44 -1.01 3.38
C ASP A 2 11.01 -1.18 3.88
N LEU A 3 10.61 -2.44 4.08
CA LEU A 3 9.24 -2.75 4.45
C LEU A 3 8.90 -2.33 5.88
N GLN A 4 9.89 -2.26 6.76
CA GLN A 4 9.66 -1.79 8.12
C GLN A 4 9.28 -0.32 8.13
N THR A 5 9.94 0.49 7.29
CA THR A 5 9.58 1.88 7.11
C THR A 5 8.16 1.99 6.54
N LEU A 6 7.82 1.13 5.57
CA LEU A 6 6.49 1.10 4.99
C LEU A 6 5.43 0.72 6.02
N TYR A 7 5.74 -0.23 6.91
CA TYR A 7 4.82 -0.58 7.98
C TYR A 7 4.56 0.60 8.92
N LYS A 8 5.60 1.37 9.25
CA LYS A 8 5.43 2.58 10.06
C LYS A 8 4.58 3.62 9.34
N ILE A 9 4.77 3.77 8.03
CA ILE A 9 3.94 4.65 7.22
C ILE A 9 2.49 4.19 7.25
N LYS A 10 2.26 2.88 7.18
CA LYS A 10 0.92 2.30 7.23
C LYS A 10 0.15 2.72 8.47
N THR A 11 0.83 2.85 9.62
CA THR A 11 0.17 3.26 10.87
C THR A 11 -0.32 4.70 10.85
N LYS A 12 0.09 5.49 9.87
CA LYS A 12 -0.33 6.88 9.72
C LYS A 12 -1.58 7.05 8.88
N PHE A 13 -2.17 5.95 8.44
CA PHE A 13 -3.39 5.97 7.63
C PHE A 13 -4.47 5.11 8.27
N VAL A 14 -5.72 5.45 7.95
CA VAL A 14 -6.86 4.59 8.21
C VAL A 14 -7.35 4.08 6.87
N ALA A 15 -7.55 2.77 6.77
CA ALA A 15 -8.11 2.16 5.57
C ALA A 15 -9.60 1.94 5.78
N ARG A 16 -10.42 2.36 4.81
CA ARG A 16 -11.87 2.16 4.84
C ARG A 16 -12.30 1.42 3.59
N GLU A 17 -13.15 0.43 3.78
CA GLU A 17 -13.75 -0.29 2.66
C GLU A 17 -15.11 0.33 2.35
N VAL A 18 -15.29 0.71 1.08
CA VAL A 18 -16.55 1.25 0.58
C VAL A 18 -16.90 0.46 -0.67
N GLY A 19 -17.88 -0.44 -0.55
CA GLY A 19 -18.19 -1.37 -1.62
C GLY A 19 -16.99 -2.29 -1.88
N ASN A 20 -16.54 -2.32 -3.12
CA ASN A 20 -15.38 -3.12 -3.51
C ASN A 20 -14.06 -2.33 -3.49
N GLU A 21 -14.09 -1.09 -3.01
CA GLU A 21 -12.92 -0.23 -3.00
C GLU A 21 -12.38 -0.05 -1.60
N MET A 22 -11.07 0.16 -1.51
CA MET A 22 -10.42 0.51 -0.26
C MET A 22 -9.85 1.91 -0.40
N ILE A 23 -10.17 2.77 0.57
CA ILE A 23 -9.75 4.16 0.57
C ILE A 23 -8.84 4.39 1.77
N LEU A 24 -7.69 5.02 1.54
CA LEU A 24 -6.77 5.41 2.61
C LEU A 24 -7.00 6.86 2.98
N VAL A 25 -7.11 7.10 4.28
CA VAL A 25 -7.27 8.44 4.84
C VAL A 25 -6.09 8.71 5.76
N PRO A 26 -5.27 9.74 5.52
CA PRO A 26 -4.16 10.03 6.40
C PRO A 26 -4.66 10.55 7.75
N LEU A 27 -4.05 10.02 8.83
CA LEU A 27 -4.36 10.45 10.20
C LEU A 27 -3.64 11.74 10.59
N THR A 28 -2.51 11.98 9.96
CA THR A 28 -1.69 13.15 10.22
C THR A 28 -1.54 13.94 8.94
N GLY A 29 -1.39 15.24 9.05
CA GLY A 29 -1.19 16.06 7.89
C GLY A 29 -2.11 17.27 7.91
N ASN A 30 -1.99 18.06 6.86
CA ASN A 30 -2.77 19.28 6.71
C ASN A 30 -4.22 18.93 6.39
N VAL A 31 -5.15 19.55 7.08
CA VAL A 31 -6.58 19.35 6.86
C VAL A 31 -6.95 19.60 5.39
N ALA A 32 -6.26 20.52 4.74
CA ALA A 32 -6.51 20.81 3.32
C ALA A 32 -6.23 19.63 2.40
N GLN A 33 -5.38 18.69 2.82
CA GLN A 33 -5.05 17.52 2.04
C GLN A 33 -6.03 16.36 2.25
N MET A 34 -6.93 16.49 3.20
CA MET A 34 -7.93 15.44 3.46
C MET A 34 -8.95 15.32 2.33
N SER A 35 -8.99 16.27 1.42
CA SER A 35 -9.84 16.16 0.24
C SER A 35 -9.25 15.21 -0.80
N GLU A 36 -7.97 14.83 -0.66
CA GLU A 36 -7.31 13.91 -1.57
C GLU A 36 -7.29 12.52 -0.97
N LEU A 37 -8.42 11.82 -1.10
CA LEU A 37 -8.50 10.44 -0.66
C LEU A 37 -7.79 9.55 -1.67
N PHE A 38 -7.02 8.59 -1.16
CA PHE A 38 -6.30 7.66 -2.02
C PHE A 38 -7.08 6.36 -2.13
N THR A 39 -7.67 6.13 -3.31
CA THR A 39 -8.39 4.90 -3.59
C THR A 39 -7.43 3.87 -4.12
N LEU A 40 -7.40 2.71 -3.48
CA LEU A 40 -6.50 1.62 -3.86
C LEU A 40 -7.16 0.74 -4.92
N ASN A 41 -6.41 0.46 -6.00
CA ASN A 41 -6.83 -0.56 -6.94
C ASN A 41 -6.62 -1.95 -6.31
N GLU A 42 -7.01 -2.98 -7.03
CA GLU A 42 -6.95 -4.35 -6.51
C GLU A 42 -5.53 -4.75 -6.07
N THR A 43 -4.54 -4.42 -6.88
CA THR A 43 -3.15 -4.73 -6.59
C THR A 43 -2.64 -3.99 -5.36
N ALA A 44 -2.90 -2.69 -5.29
CA ALA A 44 -2.48 -1.86 -4.16
C ALA A 44 -3.17 -2.29 -2.86
N ARG A 45 -4.45 -2.68 -2.95
CA ARG A 45 -5.18 -3.20 -1.81
C ARG A 45 -4.53 -4.48 -1.28
N PHE A 46 -4.14 -5.38 -2.18
CA PHE A 46 -3.47 -6.61 -1.80
C PHE A 46 -2.14 -6.33 -1.10
N ILE A 47 -1.34 -5.41 -1.65
CA ILE A 47 -0.08 -5.00 -1.04
C ILE A 47 -0.33 -4.45 0.36
N TRP A 48 -1.28 -3.53 0.49
CA TRP A 48 -1.63 -2.91 1.77
C TRP A 48 -1.98 -3.93 2.83
N GLN A 49 -2.82 -4.89 2.47
CA GLN A 49 -3.30 -5.91 3.40
C GLN A 49 -2.19 -6.85 3.87
N ASN A 50 -1.14 -6.99 3.06
CA ASN A 50 -0.04 -7.90 3.38
C ASN A 50 1.18 -7.21 4.01
N ILE A 51 1.13 -5.91 4.21
CA ILE A 51 2.17 -5.19 4.95
C ILE A 51 1.95 -5.44 6.43
N THR A 52 2.83 -6.22 7.05
CA THR A 52 2.79 -6.52 8.47
C THR A 52 4.13 -6.18 9.09
N GLU A 53 4.20 -6.20 10.41
CA GLU A 53 5.42 -5.89 11.15
C GLU A 53 6.60 -6.79 10.75
N ASN A 54 6.33 -8.03 10.41
CA ASN A 54 7.37 -9.02 10.12
C ASN A 54 7.49 -9.38 8.64
N SER A 55 6.72 -8.73 7.76
CA SER A 55 6.78 -9.03 6.33
C SER A 55 8.03 -8.43 5.70
N THR A 56 8.50 -9.08 4.63
CA THR A 56 9.55 -8.54 3.77
C THR A 56 8.96 -8.23 2.40
N ILE A 57 9.67 -7.40 1.63
CA ILE A 57 9.25 -7.12 0.25
C ILE A 57 9.21 -8.41 -0.56
N ALA A 58 10.19 -9.31 -0.34
CA ALA A 58 10.21 -10.60 -1.02
C ALA A 58 8.97 -11.43 -0.73
N ASP A 59 8.48 -11.41 0.52
CA ASP A 59 7.25 -12.11 0.89
C ASP A 59 6.06 -11.59 0.10
N ILE A 60 5.94 -10.28 -0.01
CA ILE A 60 4.83 -9.66 -0.75
C ILE A 60 4.93 -9.95 -2.24
N GLU A 61 6.12 -9.88 -2.81
CA GLU A 61 6.35 -10.24 -4.21
C GLU A 61 5.88 -11.67 -4.49
N TYR A 62 6.26 -12.60 -3.62
CA TYR A 62 5.87 -14.00 -3.76
C TYR A 62 4.35 -14.16 -3.71
N LEU A 63 3.70 -13.52 -2.75
CA LEU A 63 2.25 -13.59 -2.62
C LEU A 63 1.54 -13.00 -3.84
N MET A 64 2.07 -11.91 -4.39
CA MET A 64 1.50 -11.28 -5.56
C MET A 64 1.61 -12.14 -6.80
N THR A 65 2.73 -12.83 -6.99
CA THR A 65 2.91 -13.70 -8.15
C THR A 65 1.92 -14.87 -8.13
N ASN A 66 1.54 -15.33 -6.94
CA ASN A 66 0.54 -16.39 -6.80
C ASN A 66 -0.88 -15.87 -6.96
N GLU A 67 -1.17 -14.68 -6.45
CA GLU A 67 -2.54 -14.14 -6.47
C GLU A 67 -2.94 -13.59 -7.83
N PHE A 68 -2.03 -12.91 -8.53
CA PHE A 68 -2.35 -12.16 -9.74
C PHE A 68 -1.78 -12.75 -11.02
N ASP A 69 -1.08 -13.88 -10.92
CA ASP A 69 -0.46 -14.53 -12.09
C ASP A 69 0.44 -13.55 -12.87
N ILE A 70 1.23 -12.79 -12.15
CA ILE A 70 2.22 -11.86 -12.70
C ILE A 70 3.62 -12.35 -12.35
N ASP A 71 4.65 -11.85 -13.07
CA ASP A 71 6.02 -12.21 -12.76
C ASP A 71 6.55 -11.38 -11.58
N THR A 72 7.70 -11.80 -11.05
CA THR A 72 8.30 -11.14 -9.89
C THR A 72 8.69 -9.70 -10.20
N GLU A 73 9.15 -9.43 -11.41
CA GLU A 73 9.56 -8.09 -11.80
C GLU A 73 8.38 -7.12 -11.81
N THR A 74 7.24 -7.56 -12.34
CA THR A 74 6.03 -6.76 -12.33
C THR A 74 5.55 -6.52 -10.91
N ALA A 75 5.59 -7.54 -10.05
CA ALA A 75 5.24 -7.40 -8.66
C ALA A 75 6.11 -6.36 -7.96
N LYS A 76 7.41 -6.39 -8.22
CA LYS A 76 8.35 -5.43 -7.64
C LYS A 76 8.04 -4.01 -8.08
N GLU A 77 7.75 -3.81 -9.36
CA GLU A 77 7.40 -2.50 -9.88
C GLU A 77 6.12 -1.95 -9.23
N ASP A 78 5.12 -2.80 -9.07
CA ASP A 78 3.86 -2.40 -8.44
C ASP A 78 4.06 -2.02 -6.98
N ILE A 79 4.89 -2.75 -6.26
CA ILE A 79 5.20 -2.44 -4.86
C ILE A 79 5.93 -1.09 -4.78
N GLU A 80 6.92 -0.86 -5.64
CA GLU A 80 7.67 0.39 -5.65
C GLU A 80 6.78 1.60 -5.97
N LYS A 81 5.87 1.44 -6.93
CA LYS A 81 4.90 2.50 -7.25
C LYS A 81 4.03 2.83 -6.06
N PHE A 82 3.53 1.80 -5.39
CA PHE A 82 2.66 2.00 -4.25
C PHE A 82 3.39 2.69 -3.10
N MET A 83 4.63 2.30 -2.84
CA MET A 83 5.45 2.91 -1.80
C MET A 83 5.66 4.40 -2.08
N LYS A 84 5.96 4.75 -3.33
CA LYS A 84 6.14 6.14 -3.73
C LYS A 84 4.87 6.95 -3.57
N GLN A 85 3.73 6.37 -3.90
CA GLN A 85 2.45 7.04 -3.74
C GLN A 85 2.15 7.32 -2.27
N LEU A 86 2.42 6.37 -1.39
CA LEU A 86 2.23 6.58 0.05
C LEU A 86 3.16 7.67 0.59
N GLU A 87 4.42 7.65 0.17
CA GLU A 87 5.37 8.69 0.59
C GLU A 87 4.91 10.09 0.17
N SER A 88 4.33 10.21 -1.02
CA SER A 88 3.90 11.50 -1.53
C SER A 88 2.72 12.08 -0.76
N MET A 89 1.99 11.25 -0.02
CA MET A 89 0.84 11.68 0.77
C MET A 89 1.22 12.14 2.17
N LEU A 90 2.47 11.97 2.55
CA LEU A 90 2.99 12.40 3.83
C LEU A 90 3.80 13.68 3.68
#